data_cbc6db362dadbbf34279af8b6381e1ff
#
_entry.id   cbc6db362dadbbf34279af8b6381e1ff
#
_cell.length_a   1.000
_cell.length_b   1.000
_cell.length_c   1.000
_cell.angle_alpha   90.00
_cell.angle_beta   90.00
_cell.angle_gamma   90.00
#
_symmetry.space_group_name_H-M   'P 1'
#
loop_
_entity.id
_entity.type
_entity.pdbx_description
1 polymer ?
#
loop_
_entity_poly.entity_id
_entity_poly.type
_entity_poly.pdbx_seq_one_letter_code
_entity_poly.pdbx_strand_id
1 'polypeptide(L)'
;MPRYLVERSFPDGLSIPMTAEGRKAVAGVVANNAEHGVTWVHSYVTRDRKQSYCIYDGPGPESIRKVADRNGLPVNRITEVSVLDPYFYQP
;
A
#
# COMPACT_ATOMS: atom_id res chain seq x y z
N MET A 1 12.82 6.39 7.38
CA MET A 1 12.51 5.01 7.00
C MET A 1 12.49 4.88 5.48
N PRO A 2 12.93 3.75 4.92
CA PRO A 2 12.77 3.49 3.49
C PRO A 2 11.32 3.52 3.04
N ARG A 3 11.13 3.86 1.79
CA ARG A 3 9.82 3.90 1.13
C ARG A 3 9.74 2.85 0.04
N TYR A 4 8.58 2.22 -0.08
CA TYR A 4 8.37 1.10 -1.02
C TYR A 4 7.13 1.31 -1.85
N LEU A 5 7.25 0.96 -3.14
CA LEU A 5 6.11 0.84 -4.06
C LEU A 5 5.74 -0.65 -4.14
N VAL A 6 4.50 -0.96 -3.83
CA VAL A 6 3.97 -2.33 -3.90
C VAL A 6 2.94 -2.42 -5.01
N GLU A 7 3.22 -3.28 -5.99
CA GLU A 7 2.33 -3.52 -7.12
C GLU A 7 1.49 -4.76 -6.85
N ARG A 8 0.17 -4.62 -7.04
CA ARG A 8 -0.80 -5.70 -6.81
C ARG A 8 -1.76 -5.82 -7.98
N SER A 9 -2.11 -7.06 -8.32
CA SER A 9 -3.15 -7.38 -9.30
C SER A 9 -4.35 -7.99 -8.60
N PHE A 10 -5.54 -7.56 -8.99
CA PHE A 10 -6.81 -8.05 -8.47
C PHE A 10 -7.67 -8.51 -9.66
N PRO A 11 -7.58 -9.80 -10.07
CA PRO A 11 -8.28 -10.28 -11.26
C PRO A 11 -9.79 -10.03 -11.25
N ASP A 12 -10.41 -10.09 -10.06
CA ASP A 12 -11.84 -9.85 -9.87
C ASP A 12 -12.17 -8.40 -9.51
N GLY A 13 -11.17 -7.53 -9.51
CA GLY A 13 -11.32 -6.13 -9.14
C GLY A 13 -11.23 -5.88 -7.64
N LEU A 14 -10.60 -4.78 -7.28
CA LEU A 14 -10.53 -4.31 -5.89
C LEU A 14 -11.81 -3.53 -5.58
N SER A 15 -12.51 -3.92 -4.52
CA SER A 15 -13.71 -3.23 -4.07
C SER A 15 -13.60 -2.93 -2.58
N ILE A 16 -13.52 -1.63 -2.27
CA ILE A 16 -13.62 -1.13 -0.88
C ILE A 16 -14.75 -0.10 -0.89
N PRO A 17 -15.96 -0.49 -0.48
CA PRO A 17 -17.09 0.42 -0.54
C PRO A 17 -16.95 1.57 0.46
N MET A 18 -17.52 2.72 0.13
CA MET A 18 -17.57 3.90 0.99
C MET A 18 -18.68 3.74 2.05
N THR A 19 -18.59 2.64 2.79
CA THR A 19 -19.58 2.22 3.80
C THR A 19 -18.86 1.99 5.14
N ALA A 20 -19.63 1.65 6.18
CA ALA A 20 -19.07 1.31 7.48
C ALA A 20 -18.17 0.07 7.39
N GLU A 21 -18.55 -0.93 6.59
CA GLU A 21 -17.73 -2.13 6.36
C GLU A 21 -16.42 -1.79 5.65
N GLY A 22 -16.47 -0.91 4.66
CA GLY A 22 -15.27 -0.45 3.94
C GLY A 22 -14.32 0.28 4.86
N ARG A 23 -14.81 1.16 5.70
CA ARG A 23 -14.01 1.88 6.71
C ARG A 23 -13.38 0.93 7.71
N LYS A 24 -14.12 -0.08 8.16
CA LYS A 24 -13.63 -1.08 9.10
C LYS A 24 -12.50 -1.91 8.46
N ALA A 25 -12.65 -2.29 7.20
CA ALA A 25 -11.62 -3.03 6.47
C ALA A 25 -10.32 -2.21 6.38
N VAL A 26 -10.42 -0.93 6.02
CA VAL A 26 -9.26 -0.02 5.94
C VAL A 26 -8.60 0.16 7.32
N ALA A 27 -9.41 0.34 8.37
CA ALA A 27 -8.90 0.47 9.73
C ALA A 27 -8.13 -0.78 10.17
N GLY A 28 -8.62 -1.97 9.79
CA GLY A 28 -7.94 -3.24 10.07
C GLY A 28 -6.57 -3.33 9.38
N VAL A 29 -6.49 -2.90 8.13
CA VAL A 29 -5.23 -2.85 7.38
C VAL A 29 -4.23 -1.90 8.06
N VAL A 30 -4.67 -0.71 8.42
CA VAL A 30 -3.81 0.28 9.10
C VAL A 30 -3.29 -0.27 10.42
N ALA A 31 -4.15 -0.92 11.22
CA ALA A 31 -3.76 -1.51 12.49
C ALA A 31 -2.73 -2.64 12.32
N ASN A 32 -2.93 -3.53 11.33
CA ASN A 32 -1.98 -4.60 11.04
C ASN A 32 -0.62 -4.04 10.61
N ASN A 33 -0.63 -3.01 9.78
CA ASN A 33 0.59 -2.34 9.33
C ASN A 33 1.37 -1.77 10.51
N ALA A 34 0.70 -1.11 11.43
CA ALA A 34 1.32 -0.50 12.60
C ALA A 34 2.06 -1.50 13.48
N GLU A 35 1.54 -2.71 13.62
CA GLU A 35 2.18 -3.78 14.41
C GLU A 35 3.56 -4.16 13.86
N HIS A 36 3.84 -3.90 12.58
CA HIS A 36 5.12 -4.20 11.94
C HIS A 36 5.94 -2.96 11.60
N GLY A 37 5.55 -1.80 12.15
CA GLY A 37 6.24 -0.53 11.89
C GLY A 37 6.07 -0.04 10.46
N VAL A 38 4.99 -0.44 9.80
CA VAL A 38 4.68 -0.07 8.42
C VAL A 38 3.59 0.99 8.40
N THR A 39 3.80 2.04 7.61
CA THR A 39 2.82 3.10 7.40
C THR A 39 2.35 3.06 5.95
N TRP A 40 1.05 2.92 5.75
CA TRP A 40 0.43 3.06 4.45
C TRP A 40 0.26 4.55 4.15
N VAL A 41 0.99 5.06 3.17
CA VAL A 41 0.98 6.48 2.81
C VAL A 41 -0.24 6.80 1.94
N HIS A 42 -0.33 6.16 0.79
CA HIS A 42 -1.49 6.22 -0.11
C HIS A 42 -1.34 5.14 -1.19
N SER A 43 -2.36 5.00 -2.01
CA SER A 43 -2.35 4.08 -3.14
C SER A 43 -2.93 4.75 -4.38
N TYR A 44 -2.48 4.28 -5.53
CA TYR A 44 -3.10 4.55 -6.82
C TYR A 44 -3.78 3.28 -7.29
N VAL A 45 -5.02 3.40 -7.75
CA VAL A 45 -5.80 2.27 -8.24
C VAL A 45 -6.21 2.58 -9.68
N THR A 46 -6.02 1.61 -10.57
CA THR A 46 -6.43 1.79 -11.97
C THR A 46 -7.95 1.92 -12.08
N ARG A 47 -8.41 2.53 -13.18
CA ARG A 47 -9.84 2.79 -13.37
C ARG A 47 -10.66 1.49 -13.36
N ASP A 48 -10.13 0.40 -13.92
CA ASP A 48 -10.78 -0.91 -13.93
C ASP A 48 -10.69 -1.63 -12.58
N ARG A 49 -9.92 -1.08 -11.63
CA ARG A 49 -9.73 -1.61 -10.29
C ARG A 49 -9.01 -2.97 -10.23
N LYS A 50 -8.30 -3.32 -11.28
CA LYS A 50 -7.59 -4.60 -11.36
C LYS A 50 -6.12 -4.50 -11.00
N GLN A 51 -5.59 -3.28 -10.87
CA GLN A 51 -4.21 -3.04 -10.52
C GLN A 51 -4.13 -1.93 -9.48
N SER A 52 -3.26 -2.08 -8.49
CA SER A 52 -2.96 -1.02 -7.53
C SER A 52 -1.46 -0.83 -7.35
N TYR A 53 -1.10 0.38 -7.00
CA TYR A 53 0.28 0.81 -6.71
C TYR A 53 0.25 1.50 -5.36
N CYS A 54 0.70 0.79 -4.33
CA CYS A 54 0.59 1.25 -2.96
C CYS A 54 1.95 1.73 -2.46
N ILE A 55 1.96 2.87 -1.78
CA ILE A 55 3.17 3.47 -1.21
C ILE A 55 3.16 3.24 0.29
N TYR A 56 4.26 2.66 0.80
CA TYR A 56 4.46 2.38 2.21
C TYR A 56 5.81 2.90 2.69
N ASP A 57 5.86 3.32 3.95
CA ASP A 57 7.10 3.50 4.68
C ASP A 57 7.26 2.33 5.65
N GLY A 58 8.43 1.74 5.69
CA GLY A 58 8.68 0.60 6.56
C GLY A 58 10.16 0.29 6.70
N PRO A 59 10.53 -0.57 7.68
CA PRO A 59 11.94 -0.87 7.96
C PRO A 59 12.61 -1.71 6.88
N GLY A 60 11.84 -2.44 6.08
CA GLY A 60 12.38 -3.27 5.01
C GLY A 60 11.28 -3.99 4.24
N PRO A 61 11.61 -4.63 3.10
CA PRO A 61 10.60 -5.32 2.29
C PRO A 61 9.96 -6.51 3.02
N GLU A 62 10.67 -7.13 3.95
CA GLU A 62 10.14 -8.26 4.73
C GLU A 62 8.94 -7.85 5.59
N SER A 63 8.99 -6.67 6.21
CA SER A 63 7.87 -6.15 6.99
C SER A 63 6.66 -5.88 6.10
N ILE A 64 6.90 -5.38 4.87
CA ILE A 64 5.84 -5.14 3.89
C ILE A 64 5.18 -6.48 3.49
N ARG A 65 5.98 -7.53 3.25
CA ARG A 65 5.46 -8.86 2.89
C ARG A 65 4.62 -9.45 4.02
N LYS A 66 5.09 -9.32 5.26
CA LYS A 66 4.36 -9.83 6.44
C LYS A 66 3.00 -9.17 6.59
N VAL A 67 2.92 -7.84 6.46
CA VAL A 67 1.63 -7.16 6.59
C VAL A 67 0.71 -7.48 5.41
N ALA A 68 1.25 -7.66 4.21
CA ALA A 68 0.45 -8.07 3.05
C ALA A 68 -0.18 -9.45 3.30
N ASP A 69 0.59 -10.41 3.77
CA ASP A 69 0.09 -11.74 4.14
C ASP A 69 -1.00 -11.65 5.20
N ARG A 70 -0.76 -10.86 6.24
CA ARG A 70 -1.71 -10.69 7.33
C ARG A 70 -3.02 -10.04 6.88
N ASN A 71 -2.94 -9.13 5.92
CA ASN A 71 -4.10 -8.46 5.34
C ASN A 71 -4.78 -9.28 4.24
N GLY A 72 -4.19 -10.40 3.83
CA GLY A 72 -4.72 -11.23 2.74
C GLY A 72 -4.60 -10.55 1.38
N LEU A 73 -3.59 -9.72 1.18
CA LEU A 73 -3.40 -8.96 -0.06
C LEU A 73 -2.31 -9.59 -0.93
N PRO A 74 -2.52 -9.68 -2.25
CA PRO A 74 -1.48 -10.18 -3.14
C PRO A 74 -0.35 -9.16 -3.27
N VAL A 75 0.86 -9.66 -3.53
CA VAL A 75 2.03 -8.83 -3.84
C VAL A 75 2.67 -9.36 -5.11
N ASN A 76 2.68 -8.56 -6.17
CA ASN A 76 3.35 -8.90 -7.42
C ASN A 76 4.81 -8.44 -7.40
N ARG A 77 5.06 -7.24 -6.86
CA ARG A 77 6.41 -6.66 -6.83
C ARG A 77 6.51 -5.62 -5.71
N ILE A 78 7.65 -5.60 -5.05
CA ILE A 78 8.02 -4.55 -4.09
C ILE A 78 9.30 -3.89 -4.60
N THR A 79 9.30 -2.56 -4.71
CA THR A 79 10.45 -1.79 -5.18
C THR A 79 10.72 -0.68 -4.18
N GLU A 80 11.96 -0.57 -3.71
CA GLU A 80 12.36 0.58 -2.90
C GLU A 80 12.41 1.81 -3.79
N VAL A 81 11.80 2.91 -3.34
CA VAL A 81 11.65 4.13 -4.12
C VAL A 81 11.98 5.35 -3.27
N SER A 82 12.21 6.47 -3.95
CA SER A 82 12.27 7.77 -3.32
C SER A 82 11.38 8.74 -4.07
N VAL A 83 10.94 9.79 -3.40
CA VAL A 83 10.09 10.79 -4.02
C VAL A 83 10.94 11.72 -4.87
N LEU A 84 10.53 11.91 -6.12
CA LEU A 84 11.04 12.95 -7.01
C LEU A 84 9.90 13.92 -7.26
N ASP A 85 10.04 15.11 -6.70
CA ASP A 85 8.99 16.12 -6.73
C ASP A 85 9.55 17.40 -7.32
N PRO A 86 8.79 18.12 -8.16
CA PRO A 86 9.27 19.40 -8.73
C PRO A 86 9.76 20.39 -7.69
N TYR A 87 9.18 20.36 -6.50
CA TYR A 87 9.56 21.27 -5.42
C TYR A 87 11.01 21.07 -4.94
N PHE A 88 11.61 19.90 -5.13
CA PHE A 88 13.00 19.65 -4.78
C PHE A 88 13.99 20.45 -5.64
N TYR A 89 13.53 20.93 -6.79
CA TYR A 89 14.35 21.67 -7.75
C TYR A 89 14.05 23.16 -7.79
N GLN A 90 13.18 23.64 -6.91
CA GLN A 90 12.87 25.05 -6.85
C GLN A 90 13.89 25.80 -5.97
N PRO A 91 14.28 27.02 -6.38
CA PRO A 91 15.22 27.82 -5.59
C PRO A 91 14.63 28.29 -4.27
#